data_6354e22346669a60e46c3750ddbc77e8
#
_entry.id   6354e22346669a60e46c3750ddbc77e8
#
_cell.length_a   1.000
_cell.length_b   1.000
_cell.length_c   1.000
_cell.angle_alpha   90.00
_cell.angle_beta   90.00
_cell.angle_gamma   90.00
#
_symmetry.space_group_name_H-M   'P 1'
#
loop_
_entity.id
_entity.type
_entity.pdbx_description
1 polymer ?
#
loop_
_entity_poly.entity_id
_entity_poly.type
_entity_poly.pdbx_seq_one_letter_code
_entity_poly.pdbx_strand_id
1 'polypeptide(L)'
;MVAPKTYRILALSGGGVRGLVTAAWLNRLEQKLGAPIGQFFDLIAGTSAGSLTACALASGMRTEAIISLYRDRSQDIFRSHLPDCGVGGCGFLARDLMRLAMMQKDWNRC
;
A
#
# COMPACT_ATOMS: atom_id res chain seq x y z
N MET A 1 -13.75 32.51 13.70
CA MET A 1 -14.25 31.12 13.61
C MET A 1 -13.32 30.33 12.74
N VAL A 2 -12.65 29.32 13.29
CA VAL A 2 -11.83 28.39 12.51
C VAL A 2 -12.79 27.42 11.85
N ALA A 3 -12.78 27.33 10.51
CA ALA A 3 -13.59 26.37 9.78
C ALA A 3 -13.22 24.94 10.24
N PRO A 4 -14.19 24.03 10.42
CA PRO A 4 -13.91 22.68 10.84
C PRO A 4 -13.01 21.99 9.79
N LYS A 5 -11.84 21.50 10.22
CA LYS A 5 -10.92 20.78 9.35
C LYS A 5 -11.49 19.40 9.05
N THR A 6 -11.84 19.16 7.79
CA THR A 6 -12.32 17.85 7.33
C THR A 6 -11.12 16.94 7.09
N TYR A 7 -11.08 15.79 7.77
CA TYR A 7 -10.09 14.75 7.55
C TYR A 7 -10.62 13.68 6.60
N ARG A 8 -9.82 13.34 5.60
CA ARG A 8 -10.12 12.27 4.64
C ARG A 8 -9.33 11.03 4.99
N ILE A 9 -10.02 9.93 5.25
CA ILE A 9 -9.43 8.67 5.67
C ILE A 9 -9.70 7.62 4.59
N LEU A 10 -8.65 6.95 4.13
CA LEU A 10 -8.73 5.79 3.26
C LEU A 10 -8.49 4.53 4.07
N ALA A 11 -9.48 3.67 4.18
CA ALA A 11 -9.37 2.37 4.85
C ALA A 11 -9.37 1.24 3.82
N LEU A 12 -8.32 0.41 3.84
CA LEU A 12 -8.10 -0.68 2.90
C LEU A 12 -8.22 -2.03 3.61
N SER A 13 -9.19 -2.84 3.20
CA SER A 13 -9.35 -4.20 3.71
C SER A 13 -8.32 -5.14 3.10
N GLY A 14 -7.86 -6.09 3.90
CA GLY A 14 -7.03 -7.20 3.44
C GLY A 14 -7.82 -8.22 2.63
N GLY A 15 -7.16 -9.22 2.14
CA GLY A 15 -7.78 -10.30 1.36
C GLY A 15 -6.79 -11.08 0.49
N GLY A 16 -5.52 -11.07 0.85
CA GLY A 16 -4.47 -11.75 0.10
C GLY A 16 -4.38 -11.22 -1.34
N VAL A 17 -4.38 -12.12 -2.32
CA VAL A 17 -4.30 -11.81 -3.77
C VAL A 17 -5.44 -10.87 -4.22
N ARG A 18 -6.58 -10.90 -3.55
CA ARG A 18 -7.71 -9.98 -3.86
C ARG A 18 -7.37 -8.51 -3.66
N GLY A 19 -6.28 -8.19 -2.96
CA GLY A 19 -5.71 -6.84 -2.91
C GLY A 19 -5.40 -6.23 -4.27
N LEU A 20 -5.18 -7.07 -5.30
CA LEU A 20 -5.01 -6.63 -6.68
C LEU A 20 -6.27 -5.91 -7.22
N VAL A 21 -7.46 -6.38 -6.85
CA VAL A 21 -8.73 -5.72 -7.26
C VAL A 21 -8.81 -4.33 -6.65
N THR A 22 -8.45 -4.21 -5.37
CA THR A 22 -8.40 -2.91 -4.68
C THR A 22 -7.39 -1.97 -5.35
N ALA A 23 -6.19 -2.47 -5.66
CA ALA A 23 -5.16 -1.70 -6.35
C ALA A 23 -5.61 -1.24 -7.75
N ALA A 24 -6.29 -2.11 -8.51
CA ALA A 24 -6.84 -1.76 -9.82
C ALA A 24 -7.94 -0.68 -9.73
N TRP A 25 -8.76 -0.75 -8.68
CA TRP A 25 -9.81 0.26 -8.44
C TRP A 25 -9.20 1.61 -8.07
N LEU A 26 -8.20 1.61 -7.20
CA LEU A 26 -7.45 2.80 -6.83
C LEU A 26 -6.72 3.41 -8.04
N ASN A 27 -6.20 2.57 -8.95
CA ASN A 27 -5.57 3.05 -10.18
C ASN A 27 -6.56 3.82 -11.07
N ARG A 28 -7.77 3.32 -11.23
CA ARG A 28 -8.81 4.06 -11.96
C ARG A 28 -9.13 5.41 -11.31
N LEU A 29 -9.14 5.45 -9.99
CA LEU A 29 -9.36 6.68 -9.25
C LEU A 29 -8.20 7.65 -9.43
N GLU A 30 -6.95 7.17 -9.34
CA GLU A 30 -5.73 7.95 -9.57
C GLU A 30 -5.70 8.56 -10.97
N GLN A 31 -6.08 7.79 -11.99
CA GLN A 31 -6.18 8.29 -13.36
C GLN A 31 -7.22 9.40 -13.51
N LYS A 32 -8.36 9.30 -12.83
CA LYS A 32 -9.39 10.33 -12.85
C LYS A 32 -8.98 11.60 -12.10
N LEU A 33 -8.24 11.45 -11.01
CA LEU A 33 -7.78 12.56 -10.18
C LEU A 33 -6.53 13.25 -10.75
N GLY A 34 -5.80 12.58 -11.64
CA GLY A 34 -4.60 13.11 -12.29
C GLY A 34 -3.38 13.29 -11.37
N ALA A 35 -3.44 12.77 -10.12
CA ALA A 35 -2.37 12.87 -9.14
C ALA A 35 -2.35 11.64 -8.21
N PRO A 36 -1.20 11.31 -7.58
CA PRO A 36 -1.08 10.16 -6.69
C PRO A 36 -2.13 10.18 -5.58
N ILE A 37 -2.80 9.04 -5.37
CA ILE A 37 -3.90 8.91 -4.40
C ILE A 37 -3.50 9.30 -2.99
N GLY A 38 -2.26 8.99 -2.59
CA GLY A 38 -1.76 9.30 -1.25
C GLY A 38 -1.86 10.80 -0.87
N GLN A 39 -1.91 11.69 -1.86
CA GLN A 39 -2.01 13.13 -1.62
C GLN A 39 -3.43 13.60 -1.25
N PHE A 40 -4.45 12.78 -1.55
CA PHE A 40 -5.85 13.14 -1.31
C PHE A 40 -6.37 12.75 0.07
N PHE A 41 -5.60 11.96 0.81
CA PHE A 41 -6.01 11.45 2.10
C PHE A 41 -5.05 11.87 3.21
N ASP A 42 -5.60 12.29 4.34
CA ASP A 42 -4.84 12.68 5.52
C ASP A 42 -4.36 11.45 6.32
N LEU A 43 -5.11 10.35 6.23
CA LEU A 43 -4.78 9.08 6.85
C LEU A 43 -5.11 7.93 5.90
N ILE A 44 -4.16 6.98 5.78
CA ILE A 44 -4.37 5.73 5.03
C ILE A 44 -4.14 4.58 6.01
N ALA A 45 -5.14 3.75 6.21
CA ALA A 45 -5.11 2.58 7.07
C ALA A 45 -5.37 1.31 6.27
N GLY A 46 -4.76 0.21 6.66
CA GLY A 46 -4.96 -1.06 5.99
C GLY A 46 -4.70 -2.26 6.87
N THR A 47 -5.30 -3.40 6.54
CA THR A 47 -5.11 -4.68 7.22
C THR A 47 -4.55 -5.73 6.25
N SER A 48 -3.62 -6.58 6.70
CA SER A 48 -3.01 -7.63 5.86
C SER A 48 -2.46 -7.08 4.54
N ALA A 49 -2.83 -7.64 3.39
CA ALA A 49 -2.47 -7.14 2.06
C ALA A 49 -2.85 -5.66 1.85
N GLY A 50 -3.94 -5.19 2.46
CA GLY A 50 -4.33 -3.78 2.46
C GLY A 50 -3.34 -2.88 3.19
N SER A 51 -2.62 -3.38 4.20
CA SER A 51 -1.58 -2.61 4.88
C SER A 51 -0.36 -2.37 3.99
N LEU A 52 0.02 -3.35 3.16
CA LEU A 52 1.10 -3.18 2.18
C LEU A 52 0.74 -2.10 1.15
N THR A 53 -0.48 -2.15 0.64
CA THR A 53 -1.00 -1.12 -0.27
C THR A 53 -1.07 0.26 0.42
N ALA A 54 -1.52 0.32 1.67
CA ALA A 54 -1.60 1.56 2.45
C ALA A 54 -0.21 2.19 2.65
N CYS A 55 0.79 1.39 3.03
CA CYS A 55 2.17 1.86 3.18
C CYS A 55 2.76 2.36 1.86
N ALA A 56 2.55 1.63 0.77
CA ALA A 56 3.01 2.02 -0.55
C ALA A 56 2.39 3.35 -1.01
N LEU A 57 1.08 3.54 -0.82
CA LEU A 57 0.40 4.79 -1.15
C LEU A 57 0.87 5.95 -0.27
N ALA A 58 1.05 5.71 1.03
CA ALA A 58 1.54 6.72 1.96
C ALA A 58 2.98 7.17 1.66
N SER A 59 3.79 6.29 1.07
CA SER A 59 5.14 6.63 0.61
C SER A 59 5.17 7.39 -0.73
N GLY A 60 4.01 7.62 -1.35
CA GLY A 60 3.90 8.31 -2.63
C GLY A 60 4.06 7.41 -3.85
N MET A 61 4.04 6.09 -3.67
CA MET A 61 4.10 5.15 -4.78
C MET A 61 2.81 5.22 -5.62
N ARG A 62 2.95 5.21 -6.93
CA ARG A 62 1.80 5.17 -7.84
C ARG A 62 1.14 3.81 -7.82
N THR A 63 -0.17 3.80 -8.01
CA THR A 63 -0.98 2.58 -8.00
C THR A 63 -0.58 1.59 -9.11
N GLU A 64 -0.07 2.05 -10.24
CA GLU A 64 0.46 1.19 -11.30
C GLU A 64 1.64 0.34 -10.83
N ALA A 65 2.57 0.94 -10.07
CA ALA A 65 3.70 0.22 -9.50
C ALA A 65 3.24 -0.82 -8.47
N ILE A 66 2.20 -0.51 -7.70
CA ILE A 66 1.59 -1.45 -6.75
C ILE A 66 0.97 -2.64 -7.49
N ILE A 67 0.25 -2.40 -8.59
CA ILE A 67 -0.33 -3.46 -9.43
C ILE A 67 0.77 -4.37 -10.00
N SER A 68 1.85 -3.78 -10.52
CA SER A 68 2.99 -4.54 -11.04
C SER A 68 3.62 -5.41 -9.95
N LEU A 69 3.78 -4.85 -8.75
CA LEU A 69 4.30 -5.60 -7.60
C LEU A 69 3.42 -6.82 -7.25
N TYR A 70 2.09 -6.64 -7.21
CA TYR A 70 1.16 -7.74 -6.98
C TYR A 70 1.20 -8.79 -8.09
N ARG A 71 1.35 -8.36 -9.36
CA ARG A 71 1.39 -9.26 -10.52
C ARG A 71 2.68 -10.07 -10.54
N ASP A 72 3.82 -9.41 -10.35
CA ASP A 72 5.14 -10.02 -10.54
C ASP A 72 5.59 -10.81 -9.30
N ARG A 73 5.17 -10.38 -8.12
CA ARG A 73 5.60 -10.93 -6.83
C ARG A 73 4.48 -11.58 -6.01
N SER A 74 3.32 -11.85 -6.62
CA SER A 74 2.19 -12.44 -5.89
C SER A 74 2.53 -13.79 -5.27
N GLN A 75 3.32 -14.61 -5.95
CA GLN A 75 3.75 -15.89 -5.43
C GLN A 75 4.71 -15.77 -4.23
N ASP A 76 5.57 -14.76 -4.23
CA ASP A 76 6.51 -14.49 -3.13
C ASP A 76 5.80 -13.87 -1.93
N ILE A 77 4.85 -12.98 -2.18
CA ILE A 77 4.09 -12.26 -1.15
C ILE A 77 3.07 -13.19 -0.47
N PHE A 78 2.42 -14.07 -1.24
CA PHE A 78 1.31 -14.89 -0.78
C PHE A 78 1.62 -16.38 -0.77
N ARG A 79 2.88 -16.77 -0.89
CA ARG A 79 3.30 -18.16 -0.82
C ARG A 79 2.99 -18.69 0.57
N SER A 80 1.95 -19.50 0.65
CA SER A 80 1.69 -20.30 1.83
C SER A 80 2.71 -21.43 1.86
N HIS A 81 3.85 -21.21 2.47
CA HIS A 81 4.72 -22.28 2.91
C HIS A 81 4.06 -22.95 4.13
N LEU A 82 3.39 -24.03 3.92
CA LEU A 82 3.20 -25.10 4.89
C LEU A 82 4.26 -26.16 4.58
N PRO A 83 5.06 -26.69 5.48
CA PRO A 83 4.88 -26.84 6.92
C PRO A 83 6.05 -26.22 7.71
N ASP A 84 5.83 -25.21 8.40
CA ASP A 84 6.42 -24.75 9.66
C ASP A 84 6.01 -23.31 9.86
N CYS A 85 4.86 -23.14 10.50
CA CYS A 85 4.38 -21.84 10.93
C CYS A 85 5.19 -21.29 12.11
N GLY A 86 6.40 -20.86 11.85
CA GLY A 86 7.04 -19.82 12.63
C GLY A 86 6.53 -18.48 12.14
N VAL A 87 6.05 -17.65 13.07
CA VAL A 87 5.47 -16.31 12.91
C VAL A 87 6.39 -15.28 12.15
N GLY A 88 7.35 -15.75 11.37
CA GLY A 88 8.41 -14.95 10.74
C GLY A 88 8.23 -14.56 9.26
N GLY A 89 7.34 -15.21 8.52
CA GLY A 89 7.31 -15.07 7.04
C GLY A 89 6.72 -13.76 6.52
N CYS A 90 5.74 -13.18 7.22
CA CYS A 90 5.16 -11.89 6.82
C CYS A 90 6.01 -10.68 7.23
N GLY A 91 6.90 -10.85 8.21
CA GLY A 91 7.72 -9.75 8.74
C GLY A 91 8.85 -9.30 7.83
N PHE A 92 9.35 -10.18 6.95
CA PHE A 92 10.50 -9.87 6.11
C PHE A 92 10.12 -8.95 4.95
N LEU A 93 9.05 -9.25 4.24
CA LEU A 93 8.59 -8.43 3.10
C LEU A 93 8.00 -7.08 3.54
N ALA A 94 7.28 -7.07 4.66
CA ALA A 94 6.77 -5.82 5.24
C ALA A 94 7.92 -4.90 5.67
N ARG A 95 9.02 -5.46 6.18
CA ARG A 95 10.21 -4.71 6.61
C ARG A 95 10.98 -4.13 5.42
N ASP A 96 11.11 -4.87 4.32
CA ASP A 96 11.78 -4.40 3.12
C ASP A 96 10.94 -3.36 2.36
N LEU A 97 9.62 -3.53 2.29
CA LEU A 97 8.71 -2.51 1.75
C LEU A 97 8.69 -1.24 2.60
N MET A 98 8.71 -1.37 3.94
CA MET A 98 8.86 -0.21 4.83
C MET A 98 10.22 0.48 4.66
N ARG A 99 11.30 -0.28 4.48
CA ARG A 99 12.63 0.30 4.21
C ARG A 99 12.65 1.07 2.89
N LEU A 100 12.09 0.50 1.82
CA LEU A 100 11.99 1.18 0.52
C LEU A 100 11.11 2.43 0.61
N ALA A 101 10.00 2.36 1.36
CA ALA A 101 9.12 3.50 1.59
C ALA A 101 9.80 4.61 2.42
N MET A 102 10.62 4.25 3.41
CA MET A 102 11.37 5.22 4.21
C MET A 102 12.51 5.86 3.40
N MET A 103 13.23 5.10 2.58
CA MET A 103 14.27 5.64 1.69
C MET A 103 13.70 6.64 0.66
N GLN A 104 12.47 6.41 0.18
CA GLN A 104 11.81 7.32 -0.76
C GLN A 104 11.42 8.66 -0.12
N LYS A 105 11.11 8.64 1.18
CA LYS A 105 10.72 9.84 1.93
C LYS A 105 11.90 10.79 2.19
N ASP A 106 13.10 10.23 2.35
CA ASP A 106 14.32 11.02 2.55
C ASP A 106 14.81 11.65 1.25
N TRP A 107 14.53 11.04 0.10
CA TRP A 107 14.86 11.59 -1.22
C TRP A 107 14.05 12.85 -1.57
N ASN A 108 12.80 12.95 -1.14
CA ASN A 108 11.94 14.11 -1.41
C ASN A 108 12.13 15.27 -0.43
N ARG A 109 13.04 15.18 0.52
CA ARG A 109 13.33 16.21 1.53
C ARG A 109 14.63 16.99 1.25
N CYS A 110 15.38 16.60 0.22
CA CYS A 110 16.47 17.36 -0.39
C CYS A 110 16.00 17.97 -1.72
#